data_69abbb7dcc717909f3e6e8117f32b1c5
#
_entry.id   69abbb7dcc717909f3e6e8117f32b1c5
#
_cell.length_a   1.000
_cell.length_b   1.000
_cell.length_c   1.000
_cell.angle_alpha   90.00
_cell.angle_beta   90.00
_cell.angle_gamma   90.00
#
_symmetry.space_group_name_H-M   'P 1'
#
loop_
_entity.id
_entity.type
_entity.pdbx_description
1 polymer ?
#
loop_
_entity_poly.entity_id
_entity_poly.type
_entity_poly.pdbx_seq_one_letter_code
_entity_poly.pdbx_strand_id
1 'polypeptide(L)'
;MSRKPFIMFINGSPRKNWNTDILMKKALDGAVSAGAEAEMVYLYDLKFRGCVSCMACKLRKEPRPCRCIQKDDLTAVLDKVHEADAVVLGSPIYFSEATGEMRSFFERFLFQYLNYEDYSKPLSPAKKTALIFTMNAPESMFDEIGYRPLFQRYENWMKLFFGHCETLLSTDTLQVNDYSRYHLAGFDGEAKHLRHETVFPQDCQRAFELGRDLVRKTDEKPTVYDFKVTTGEGMILNLADYRGKVLLIVNTATGCGFTSQYTELVQMYNEYHAKGLEILDIPCNQFGAQAPGTDAEIHNFCTLHYNTPFPQMKKSDVNGENKLPLYAYLKSQKGFEGFGEHPFKDLLEKKFAEQDPDWAKKTDIKWNFTKFVVDREGNVVARFEPTADMGEVEDCIKTML
;
A
#
# COMPACT_ATOMS: atom_id res chain seq x y z
N MET A 1 21.52 23.04 1.19
CA MET A 1 20.79 21.89 1.78
C MET A 1 19.32 22.09 1.47
N SER A 2 18.64 21.10 0.89
CA SER A 2 17.18 21.18 0.66
C SER A 2 16.45 21.22 2.03
N ARG A 3 15.38 22.01 2.10
CA ARG A 3 14.51 22.04 3.30
C ARG A 3 13.98 20.63 3.58
N LYS A 4 13.95 20.25 4.87
CA LYS A 4 13.28 19.00 5.27
C LYS A 4 11.79 19.09 4.91
N PRO A 5 11.17 17.99 4.43
CA PRO A 5 9.72 17.94 4.24
C PRO A 5 9.01 18.22 5.57
N PHE A 6 7.94 19.02 5.52
CA PHE A 6 7.11 19.33 6.68
C PHE A 6 5.73 18.71 6.54
N ILE A 7 5.31 17.91 7.51
CA ILE A 7 4.05 17.17 7.48
C ILE A 7 3.16 17.54 8.66
N MET A 8 1.92 17.92 8.35
CA MET A 8 0.90 18.20 9.36
C MET A 8 0.00 16.99 9.59
N PHE A 9 -0.16 16.62 10.86
CA PHE A 9 -1.06 15.57 11.32
C PHE A 9 -2.23 16.19 12.07
N ILE A 10 -3.44 16.04 11.52
CA ILE A 10 -4.66 16.63 12.08
C ILE A 10 -5.51 15.51 12.69
N ASN A 11 -5.53 15.47 14.01
CA ASN A 11 -6.22 14.45 14.79
C ASN A 11 -7.61 14.93 15.22
N GLY A 12 -8.65 14.34 14.64
CA GLY A 12 -10.06 14.58 14.96
C GLY A 12 -10.65 13.60 15.99
N SER A 13 -9.80 12.86 16.72
CA SER A 13 -10.28 11.98 17.80
C SER A 13 -10.39 12.73 19.12
N PRO A 14 -11.51 12.59 19.87
CA PRO A 14 -11.62 13.12 21.22
C PRO A 14 -10.81 12.31 22.24
N ARG A 15 -10.34 11.13 21.89
CA ARG A 15 -9.69 10.18 22.80
C ARG A 15 -8.20 10.08 22.52
N LYS A 16 -7.39 10.76 23.34
CA LYS A 16 -5.93 10.62 23.32
C LYS A 16 -5.50 9.24 23.79
N ASN A 17 -4.41 8.72 23.21
CA ASN A 17 -3.88 7.37 23.46
C ASN A 17 -4.88 6.24 23.21
N TRP A 18 -5.78 6.44 22.22
CA TRP A 18 -6.73 5.44 21.77
C TRP A 18 -6.53 5.16 20.27
N ASN A 19 -7.32 4.27 19.68
CA ASN A 19 -7.08 3.72 18.34
C ASN A 19 -6.60 4.75 17.30
N THR A 20 -7.39 5.80 17.03
CA THR A 20 -7.02 6.84 16.04
C THR A 20 -5.72 7.54 16.42
N ASP A 21 -5.60 7.95 17.68
CA ASP A 21 -4.42 8.68 18.17
C ASP A 21 -3.14 7.83 18.09
N ILE A 22 -3.24 6.54 18.44
CA ILE A 22 -2.12 5.60 18.31
C ILE A 22 -1.67 5.49 16.87
N LEU A 23 -2.61 5.29 15.91
CA LEU A 23 -2.30 5.19 14.49
C LEU A 23 -1.71 6.49 13.94
N MET A 24 -2.26 7.65 14.34
CA MET A 24 -1.75 8.96 13.94
C MET A 24 -0.31 9.18 14.45
N LYS A 25 0.00 8.78 15.68
CA LYS A 25 1.36 8.82 16.24
C LYS A 25 2.30 7.88 15.48
N LYS A 26 1.86 6.68 15.15
CA LYS A 26 2.66 5.74 14.35
C LYS A 26 2.97 6.29 12.96
N ALA A 27 2.01 6.93 12.30
CA ALA A 27 2.25 7.59 11.02
C ALA A 27 3.23 8.79 11.17
N LEU A 28 3.11 9.56 12.24
CA LEU A 28 4.06 10.63 12.55
C LEU A 28 5.47 10.08 12.77
N ASP A 29 5.62 9.01 13.58
CA ASP A 29 6.90 8.35 13.80
C ASP A 29 7.52 7.86 12.49
N GLY A 30 6.70 7.30 11.57
CA GLY A 30 7.12 6.90 10.24
C GLY A 30 7.67 8.07 9.41
N ALA A 31 6.97 9.20 9.39
CA ALA A 31 7.40 10.40 8.69
C ALA A 31 8.73 10.96 9.25
N VAL A 32 8.85 11.03 10.57
CA VAL A 32 10.08 11.49 11.25
C VAL A 32 11.24 10.55 10.97
N SER A 33 11.01 9.22 10.97
CA SER A 33 12.04 8.24 10.64
C SER A 33 12.60 8.39 9.23
N ALA A 34 11.79 8.91 8.30
CA ALA A 34 12.18 9.23 6.93
C ALA A 34 12.79 10.64 6.75
N GLY A 35 12.99 11.37 7.85
CA GLY A 35 13.68 12.67 7.87
C GLY A 35 12.77 13.89 7.74
N ALA A 36 11.45 13.75 7.83
CA ALA A 36 10.53 14.88 7.85
C ALA A 36 10.53 15.61 9.21
N GLU A 37 10.16 16.88 9.18
CA GLU A 37 9.60 17.59 10.33
C GLU A 37 8.10 17.33 10.37
N ALA A 38 7.55 17.00 11.55
CA ALA A 38 6.16 16.64 11.70
C ALA A 38 5.52 17.32 12.91
N GLU A 39 4.29 17.78 12.78
CA GLU A 39 3.51 18.39 13.86
C GLU A 39 2.13 17.74 13.96
N MET A 40 1.72 17.37 15.20
CA MET A 40 0.38 16.84 15.50
C MET A 40 -0.49 17.92 16.10
N VAL A 41 -1.68 18.11 15.52
CA VAL A 41 -2.72 19.00 16.05
C VAL A 41 -3.94 18.19 16.44
N TYR A 42 -4.42 18.37 17.66
CA TYR A 42 -5.63 17.76 18.18
C TYR A 42 -6.80 18.75 18.06
N LEU A 43 -7.77 18.46 17.20
CA LEU A 43 -8.87 19.39 16.95
C LEU A 43 -9.75 19.62 18.19
N TYR A 44 -9.88 18.61 19.06
CA TYR A 44 -10.64 18.73 20.31
C TYR A 44 -9.96 19.60 21.38
N ASP A 45 -8.70 19.98 21.21
CA ASP A 45 -8.02 20.95 22.06
C ASP A 45 -8.23 22.40 21.61
N LEU A 46 -8.85 22.62 20.44
CA LEU A 46 -9.01 23.93 19.81
C LEU A 46 -10.45 24.46 19.97
N LYS A 47 -10.55 25.77 20.08
CA LYS A 47 -11.86 26.48 20.02
C LYS A 47 -12.04 27.09 18.64
N PHE A 48 -12.84 26.43 17.82
CA PHE A 48 -13.11 26.87 16.46
C PHE A 48 -14.53 26.44 16.02
N ARG A 49 -14.95 26.90 14.85
CA ARG A 49 -16.20 26.50 14.21
C ARG A 49 -16.00 26.17 12.74
N GLY A 50 -16.95 25.47 12.14
CA GLY A 50 -16.96 25.14 10.72
C GLY A 50 -17.06 26.37 9.80
N CYS A 51 -17.14 26.12 8.51
CA CYS A 51 -17.26 27.17 7.51
C CYS A 51 -18.63 27.89 7.63
N VAL A 52 -18.59 29.20 7.71
CA VAL A 52 -19.83 30.05 7.77
C VAL A 52 -20.20 30.62 6.41
N SER A 53 -19.60 30.14 5.34
CA SER A 53 -19.93 30.57 3.96
C SER A 53 -19.84 32.07 3.72
N CYS A 54 -18.90 32.77 4.37
CA CYS A 54 -18.74 34.23 4.23
C CYS A 54 -18.15 34.66 2.88
N MET A 55 -17.73 33.73 2.05
CA MET A 55 -17.14 33.93 0.70
C MET A 55 -15.85 34.75 0.65
N ALA A 56 -15.29 35.20 1.77
CA ALA A 56 -14.13 36.08 1.77
C ALA A 56 -12.89 35.42 1.14
N CYS A 57 -12.69 34.12 1.31
CA CYS A 57 -11.60 33.38 0.65
C CYS A 57 -11.74 33.30 -0.88
N LYS A 58 -12.83 33.83 -1.47
CA LYS A 58 -13.12 33.89 -2.91
C LYS A 58 -12.92 35.28 -3.52
N LEU A 59 -12.58 36.27 -2.71
CA LEU A 59 -12.37 37.63 -3.20
C LEU A 59 -11.08 37.70 -4.07
N ARG A 60 -11.22 38.27 -5.29
CA ARG A 60 -10.12 38.38 -6.27
C ARG A 60 -9.00 39.34 -5.85
N LYS A 61 -9.30 40.31 -5.00
CA LYS A 61 -8.37 41.39 -4.60
C LYS A 61 -7.85 41.23 -3.16
N GLU A 62 -8.01 40.05 -2.57
CA GLU A 62 -7.47 39.79 -1.23
C GLU A 62 -5.94 39.67 -1.27
N PRO A 63 -5.23 40.22 -0.28
CA PRO A 63 -3.78 40.08 -0.17
C PRO A 63 -3.33 38.65 0.09
N ARG A 64 -4.24 37.78 0.57
CA ARG A 64 -3.99 36.36 0.84
C ARG A 64 -5.12 35.50 0.23
N PRO A 65 -5.14 35.34 -1.10
CA PRO A 65 -6.18 34.55 -1.77
C PRO A 65 -6.14 33.11 -1.26
N CYS A 66 -7.29 32.44 -1.32
CA CYS A 66 -7.46 31.06 -0.85
C CYS A 66 -7.10 30.86 0.64
N ARG A 67 -7.42 31.85 1.49
CA ARG A 67 -7.27 31.78 2.94
C ARG A 67 -8.59 32.03 3.64
N CYS A 68 -8.85 31.24 4.67
CA CYS A 68 -9.98 31.48 5.55
C CYS A 68 -9.71 32.72 6.42
N ILE A 69 -10.66 33.66 6.48
CA ILE A 69 -10.52 34.90 7.26
C ILE A 69 -11.05 34.79 8.69
N GLN A 70 -11.73 33.70 9.05
CA GLN A 70 -12.21 33.52 10.43
C GLN A 70 -11.01 33.47 11.37
N LYS A 71 -11.10 34.25 12.45
CA LYS A 71 -10.06 34.36 13.48
C LYS A 71 -10.46 33.52 14.68
N ASP A 72 -9.87 32.36 14.80
CA ASP A 72 -9.98 31.42 15.90
C ASP A 72 -8.73 30.54 15.98
N ASP A 73 -8.70 29.56 16.88
CA ASP A 73 -7.51 28.71 17.06
C ASP A 73 -7.15 27.92 15.78
N LEU A 74 -8.10 27.67 14.88
CA LEU A 74 -7.85 26.96 13.63
C LEU A 74 -7.10 27.83 12.60
N THR A 75 -7.09 29.15 12.74
CA THR A 75 -6.43 30.05 11.76
C THR A 75 -4.97 29.73 11.55
N ALA A 76 -4.21 29.62 12.64
CA ALA A 76 -2.78 29.27 12.58
C ALA A 76 -2.54 27.85 12.04
N VAL A 77 -3.43 26.91 12.36
CA VAL A 77 -3.36 25.54 11.86
C VAL A 77 -3.57 25.50 10.33
N LEU A 78 -4.55 26.23 9.81
CA LEU A 78 -4.79 26.30 8.35
C LEU A 78 -3.64 26.96 7.60
N ASP A 79 -2.95 27.95 8.20
CA ASP A 79 -1.75 28.55 7.63
C ASP A 79 -0.61 27.51 7.54
N LYS A 80 -0.34 26.78 8.62
CA LYS A 80 0.66 25.69 8.62
C LYS A 80 0.32 24.56 7.64
N VAL A 81 -0.94 24.14 7.58
CA VAL A 81 -1.42 23.13 6.63
C VAL A 81 -1.23 23.59 5.18
N HIS A 82 -1.38 24.88 4.91
CA HIS A 82 -1.11 25.40 3.56
C HIS A 82 0.37 25.28 3.19
N GLU A 83 1.27 25.52 4.13
CA GLU A 83 2.73 25.49 3.94
C GLU A 83 3.31 24.07 3.96
N ALA A 84 2.59 23.13 4.55
CA ALA A 84 3.02 21.74 4.67
C ALA A 84 3.16 21.06 3.30
N ASP A 85 4.15 20.19 3.18
CA ASP A 85 4.39 19.35 2.01
C ASP A 85 3.41 18.17 1.93
N ALA A 86 2.94 17.69 3.12
CA ALA A 86 1.90 16.68 3.21
C ALA A 86 0.97 16.92 4.41
N VAL A 87 -0.23 16.33 4.34
CA VAL A 87 -1.25 16.44 5.40
C VAL A 87 -1.89 15.08 5.64
N VAL A 88 -1.93 14.65 6.90
CA VAL A 88 -2.61 13.44 7.35
C VAL A 88 -3.82 13.82 8.20
N LEU A 89 -4.99 13.32 7.85
CA LEU A 89 -6.24 13.53 8.61
C LEU A 89 -6.63 12.21 9.28
N GLY A 90 -6.81 12.22 10.60
CA GLY A 90 -7.22 11.04 11.37
C GLY A 90 -8.53 11.26 12.12
N SER A 91 -9.51 10.37 11.97
CA SER A 91 -10.80 10.47 12.67
C SER A 91 -11.39 9.09 12.98
N PRO A 92 -12.01 8.90 14.16
CA PRO A 92 -12.96 7.82 14.30
C PRO A 92 -14.23 8.12 13.48
N ILE A 93 -14.98 7.07 13.12
CA ILE A 93 -16.25 7.18 12.43
C ILE A 93 -17.39 7.11 13.46
N TYR A 94 -18.20 8.16 13.50
CA TYR A 94 -19.40 8.30 14.33
C TYR A 94 -20.61 8.54 13.43
N PHE A 95 -21.64 7.71 13.57
CA PHE A 95 -22.89 7.84 12.78
C PHE A 95 -22.61 7.94 11.26
N SER A 96 -21.76 7.06 10.74
CA SER A 96 -21.37 7.01 9.33
C SER A 96 -20.73 8.28 8.79
N GLU A 97 -20.04 9.06 9.66
CA GLU A 97 -19.30 10.27 9.27
C GLU A 97 -18.05 10.46 10.17
N ALA A 98 -17.09 11.27 9.75
CA ALA A 98 -16.02 11.74 10.61
C ALA A 98 -16.59 12.56 11.78
N THR A 99 -15.78 12.74 12.84
CA THR A 99 -16.22 13.56 14.00
C THR A 99 -16.59 14.97 13.61
N GLY A 100 -17.44 15.64 14.41
CA GLY A 100 -17.88 17.00 14.16
C GLY A 100 -16.73 17.99 13.98
N GLU A 101 -15.70 17.90 14.83
CA GLU A 101 -14.49 18.74 14.75
C GLU A 101 -13.70 18.46 13.46
N MET A 102 -13.54 17.20 13.07
CA MET A 102 -12.90 16.85 11.80
C MET A 102 -13.73 17.36 10.61
N ARG A 103 -15.05 17.27 10.67
CA ARG A 103 -15.95 17.80 9.64
C ARG A 103 -15.82 19.32 9.51
N SER A 104 -15.85 20.03 10.64
CA SER A 104 -15.69 21.48 10.71
C SER A 104 -14.33 21.95 10.19
N PHE A 105 -13.26 21.20 10.51
CA PHE A 105 -11.93 21.41 9.94
C PHE A 105 -11.95 21.19 8.42
N PHE A 106 -12.49 20.06 7.95
CA PHE A 106 -12.50 19.64 6.55
C PHE A 106 -13.24 20.67 5.67
N GLU A 107 -14.36 21.22 6.15
CA GLU A 107 -15.08 22.28 5.46
C GLU A 107 -14.21 23.52 5.23
N ARG A 108 -13.54 24.02 6.28
CA ARG A 108 -12.67 25.20 6.17
C ARG A 108 -11.42 24.92 5.37
N PHE A 109 -10.85 23.73 5.51
CA PHE A 109 -9.66 23.31 4.81
C PHE A 109 -9.88 23.23 3.29
N LEU A 110 -10.97 22.61 2.84
CA LEU A 110 -11.24 22.48 1.41
C LEU A 110 -11.91 23.70 0.81
N PHE A 111 -12.88 24.31 1.52
CA PHE A 111 -13.65 25.41 0.94
C PHE A 111 -12.77 26.58 0.50
N GLN A 112 -11.70 26.89 1.23
CA GLN A 112 -10.79 27.97 0.84
C GLN A 112 -10.15 27.76 -0.55
N TYR A 113 -9.97 26.51 -0.98
CA TYR A 113 -9.35 26.16 -2.26
C TYR A 113 -10.36 25.87 -3.39
N LEU A 114 -11.66 25.79 -3.09
CA LEU A 114 -12.67 25.51 -4.09
C LEU A 114 -12.70 26.62 -5.15
N ASN A 115 -12.61 26.23 -6.41
CA ASN A 115 -12.67 27.14 -7.56
C ASN A 115 -14.07 27.08 -8.19
N TYR A 116 -14.84 28.14 -8.07
CA TYR A 116 -16.17 28.23 -8.66
C TYR A 116 -16.17 28.54 -10.17
N GLU A 117 -15.03 28.94 -10.73
CA GLU A 117 -14.91 29.16 -12.17
C GLU A 117 -14.63 27.85 -12.93
N ASP A 118 -13.93 26.93 -12.27
CA ASP A 118 -13.63 25.58 -12.79
C ASP A 118 -13.45 24.59 -11.64
N TYR A 119 -14.47 23.80 -11.37
CA TYR A 119 -14.44 22.80 -10.28
C TYR A 119 -13.37 21.72 -10.44
N SER A 120 -12.88 21.48 -11.67
CA SER A 120 -11.81 20.50 -11.94
C SER A 120 -10.42 21.04 -11.60
N LYS A 121 -10.28 22.36 -11.35
CA LYS A 121 -9.02 23.05 -11.09
C LYS A 121 -9.07 23.80 -9.76
N PRO A 122 -8.98 23.11 -8.63
CA PRO A 122 -8.90 23.75 -7.32
C PRO A 122 -7.68 24.64 -7.20
N LEU A 123 -7.75 25.62 -6.31
CA LEU A 123 -6.71 26.63 -6.10
C LEU A 123 -5.68 26.22 -5.03
N SER A 124 -5.67 24.95 -4.66
CA SER A 124 -4.75 24.38 -3.68
C SER A 124 -3.40 24.08 -4.30
N PRO A 125 -2.30 24.19 -3.53
CA PRO A 125 -1.01 23.63 -3.95
C PRO A 125 -1.10 22.10 -3.96
N ALA A 126 -0.46 21.47 -4.96
CA ALA A 126 -0.31 20.01 -4.96
C ALA A 126 0.47 19.57 -3.72
N LYS A 127 -0.01 18.52 -3.04
CA LYS A 127 0.65 17.92 -1.90
C LYS A 127 0.20 16.47 -1.69
N LYS A 128 1.01 15.69 -1.00
CA LYS A 128 0.58 14.37 -0.58
C LYS A 128 -0.42 14.47 0.57
N THR A 129 -1.43 13.62 0.54
CA THR A 129 -2.40 13.56 1.63
C THR A 129 -2.68 12.12 2.03
N ALA A 130 -3.06 11.91 3.29
CA ALA A 130 -3.52 10.63 3.77
C ALA A 130 -4.70 10.77 4.75
N LEU A 131 -5.52 9.73 4.79
CA LEU A 131 -6.67 9.59 5.67
C LEU A 131 -6.49 8.36 6.55
N ILE A 132 -6.70 8.48 7.86
CA ILE A 132 -6.69 7.37 8.81
C ILE A 132 -8.05 7.34 9.50
N PHE A 133 -8.86 6.33 9.19
CA PHE A 133 -10.17 6.14 9.83
C PHE A 133 -10.18 4.91 10.72
N THR A 134 -10.75 5.07 11.92
CA THR A 134 -10.98 3.96 12.84
C THR A 134 -12.46 3.78 13.12
N MET A 135 -12.92 2.54 13.21
CA MET A 135 -14.34 2.25 13.42
C MET A 135 -14.55 0.92 14.11
N ASN A 136 -15.66 0.83 14.83
CA ASN A 136 -16.06 -0.41 15.48
C ASN A 136 -16.64 -1.45 14.51
N ALA A 137 -17.17 -1.01 13.36
CA ALA A 137 -17.74 -1.89 12.36
C ALA A 137 -16.64 -2.73 11.67
N PRO A 138 -16.82 -4.02 11.46
CA PRO A 138 -15.97 -4.85 10.62
C PRO A 138 -16.18 -4.52 9.15
N GLU A 139 -15.16 -4.77 8.32
CA GLU A 139 -15.21 -4.47 6.89
C GLU A 139 -16.35 -5.20 6.14
N SER A 140 -16.73 -6.38 6.62
CA SER A 140 -17.84 -7.17 6.05
C SER A 140 -19.19 -6.46 6.06
N MET A 141 -19.38 -5.45 6.92
CA MET A 141 -20.60 -4.67 7.01
C MET A 141 -20.61 -3.42 6.14
N PHE A 142 -19.51 -3.05 5.49
CA PHE A 142 -19.34 -1.75 4.85
C PHE A 142 -20.36 -1.45 3.76
N ASP A 143 -20.76 -2.44 2.99
CA ASP A 143 -21.76 -2.27 1.92
C ASP A 143 -23.16 -2.04 2.51
N GLU A 144 -23.51 -2.76 3.57
CA GLU A 144 -24.79 -2.64 4.24
C GLU A 144 -24.96 -1.28 4.94
N ILE A 145 -23.93 -0.81 5.65
CA ILE A 145 -23.99 0.45 6.41
C ILE A 145 -23.50 1.68 5.64
N GLY A 146 -23.16 1.52 4.34
CA GLY A 146 -22.79 2.63 3.44
C GLY A 146 -21.41 3.25 3.71
N TYR A 147 -20.46 2.50 4.26
CA TYR A 147 -19.13 3.02 4.58
C TYR A 147 -18.22 3.14 3.36
N ARG A 148 -18.31 2.25 2.35
CA ARG A 148 -17.47 2.35 1.14
C ARG A 148 -17.69 3.69 0.40
N PRO A 149 -18.91 4.15 0.11
CA PRO A 149 -19.13 5.47 -0.48
C PRO A 149 -18.64 6.63 0.39
N LEU A 150 -18.68 6.50 1.72
CA LEU A 150 -18.17 7.51 2.64
C LEU A 150 -16.67 7.71 2.43
N PHE A 151 -15.88 6.63 2.56
CA PHE A 151 -14.42 6.71 2.43
C PHE A 151 -14.01 7.17 1.04
N GLN A 152 -14.67 6.66 0.00
CA GLN A 152 -14.42 7.07 -1.37
C GLN A 152 -14.68 8.56 -1.59
N ARG A 153 -15.72 9.12 -0.98
CA ARG A 153 -16.02 10.57 -1.06
C ARG A 153 -14.90 11.41 -0.46
N TYR A 154 -14.38 11.06 0.74
CA TYR A 154 -13.25 11.75 1.36
C TYR A 154 -12.00 11.64 0.49
N GLU A 155 -11.67 10.46 0.04
CA GLU A 155 -10.51 10.20 -0.81
C GLU A 155 -10.58 10.97 -2.14
N ASN A 156 -11.74 10.95 -2.80
CA ASN A 156 -11.97 11.67 -4.06
C ASN A 156 -11.80 13.19 -3.89
N TRP A 157 -12.32 13.77 -2.78
CA TRP A 157 -12.10 15.18 -2.49
C TRP A 157 -10.62 15.48 -2.27
N MET A 158 -9.91 14.68 -1.49
CA MET A 158 -8.47 14.90 -1.25
C MET A 158 -7.67 14.77 -2.55
N LYS A 159 -7.96 13.77 -3.38
CA LYS A 159 -7.33 13.62 -4.70
C LYS A 159 -7.62 14.79 -5.64
N LEU A 160 -8.88 15.25 -5.68
CA LEU A 160 -9.28 16.40 -6.49
C LEU A 160 -8.51 17.66 -6.09
N PHE A 161 -8.43 17.94 -4.79
CA PHE A 161 -7.79 19.16 -4.29
C PHE A 161 -6.28 19.12 -4.30
N PHE A 162 -5.65 17.96 -4.05
CA PHE A 162 -4.21 17.86 -3.79
C PHE A 162 -3.45 16.93 -4.73
N GLY A 163 -4.16 16.17 -5.56
CA GLY A 163 -3.58 15.26 -6.55
C GLY A 163 -3.26 13.86 -6.03
N HIS A 164 -3.15 13.68 -4.71
CA HIS A 164 -2.81 12.39 -4.10
C HIS A 164 -3.55 12.17 -2.78
N CYS A 165 -4.02 10.96 -2.54
CA CYS A 165 -4.55 10.55 -1.24
C CYS A 165 -4.38 9.05 -1.03
N GLU A 166 -3.83 8.66 0.10
CA GLU A 166 -3.83 7.29 0.61
C GLU A 166 -4.80 7.17 1.77
N THR A 167 -5.46 6.00 1.89
CA THR A 167 -6.44 5.79 2.97
C THR A 167 -6.11 4.52 3.74
N LEU A 168 -5.95 4.65 5.05
CA LEU A 168 -5.82 3.55 5.99
C LEU A 168 -7.11 3.42 6.78
N LEU A 169 -7.71 2.23 6.73
CA LEU A 169 -8.88 1.85 7.52
C LEU A 169 -8.46 0.86 8.59
N SER A 170 -8.76 1.18 9.86
CA SER A 170 -8.67 0.25 10.98
C SER A 170 -10.08 -0.06 11.47
N THR A 171 -10.54 -1.25 11.13
CA THR A 171 -11.91 -1.72 11.31
C THR A 171 -12.04 -2.54 12.58
N ASP A 172 -13.26 -2.76 13.05
CA ASP A 172 -13.56 -3.66 14.16
C ASP A 172 -12.73 -3.36 15.41
N THR A 173 -12.45 -2.07 15.69
CA THR A 173 -11.53 -1.65 16.74
C THR A 173 -12.13 -1.79 18.14
N LEU A 174 -11.26 -1.97 19.14
CA LEU A 174 -11.62 -1.99 20.57
C LEU A 174 -12.20 -0.63 20.98
N GLN A 175 -13.36 -0.61 21.63
CA GLN A 175 -14.01 0.62 22.08
C GLN A 175 -13.74 0.93 23.56
N VAL A 176 -13.68 -0.08 24.38
CA VAL A 176 -13.49 0.01 25.84
C VAL A 176 -12.64 -1.17 26.32
N ASN A 177 -11.96 -1.01 27.45
CA ASN A 177 -11.15 -2.08 28.03
C ASN A 177 -11.99 -3.16 28.73
N ASP A 178 -13.20 -2.83 29.19
CA ASP A 178 -14.08 -3.75 29.91
C ASP A 178 -15.52 -3.55 29.41
N TYR A 179 -15.95 -4.43 28.53
CA TYR A 179 -17.29 -4.39 27.92
C TYR A 179 -18.40 -4.66 28.91
N SER A 180 -18.13 -5.39 30.00
CA SER A 180 -19.15 -5.73 31.03
C SER A 180 -19.69 -4.50 31.76
N ARG A 181 -18.96 -3.40 31.76
CA ARG A 181 -19.31 -2.15 32.43
C ARG A 181 -20.25 -1.24 31.63
N TYR A 182 -20.55 -1.61 30.39
CA TYR A 182 -21.29 -0.76 29.47
C TYR A 182 -22.47 -1.50 28.82
N HIS A 183 -23.47 -0.78 28.36
CA HIS A 183 -24.56 -1.34 27.57
C HIS A 183 -24.09 -1.65 26.13
N LEU A 184 -23.17 -2.62 26.00
CA LEU A 184 -22.51 -3.01 24.76
C LEU A 184 -22.68 -4.51 24.47
N ALA A 185 -23.75 -5.14 24.98
CA ALA A 185 -24.01 -6.59 24.85
C ALA A 185 -24.15 -7.08 23.37
N GLY A 186 -24.30 -6.16 22.41
CA GLY A 186 -24.30 -6.50 20.98
C GLY A 186 -22.90 -6.77 20.39
N PHE A 187 -21.84 -6.59 21.18
CA PHE A 187 -20.46 -6.82 20.74
C PHE A 187 -19.84 -7.96 21.54
N ASP A 188 -19.09 -8.83 20.84
CA ASP A 188 -18.24 -9.81 21.48
C ASP A 188 -16.96 -9.13 21.99
N GLY A 189 -16.89 -8.88 23.28
CA GLY A 189 -15.76 -8.20 23.93
C GLY A 189 -14.46 -9.00 23.82
N GLU A 190 -14.51 -10.33 23.89
CA GLU A 190 -13.33 -11.20 23.79
C GLU A 190 -12.77 -11.16 22.36
N ALA A 191 -13.62 -11.27 21.35
CA ALA A 191 -13.20 -11.11 19.95
C ALA A 191 -12.59 -9.75 19.68
N LYS A 192 -13.14 -8.65 20.26
CA LYS A 192 -12.57 -7.31 20.17
C LYS A 192 -11.17 -7.22 20.79
N HIS A 193 -10.95 -7.82 21.94
CA HIS A 193 -9.64 -7.87 22.58
C HIS A 193 -8.65 -8.69 21.75
N LEU A 194 -9.03 -9.87 21.28
CA LEU A 194 -8.20 -10.71 20.43
C LEU A 194 -7.78 -9.94 19.16
N ARG A 195 -8.71 -9.27 18.50
CA ARG A 195 -8.40 -8.45 17.33
C ARG A 195 -7.44 -7.30 17.66
N HIS A 196 -7.62 -6.66 18.83
CA HIS A 196 -6.73 -5.60 19.27
C HIS A 196 -5.30 -6.11 19.52
N GLU A 197 -5.16 -7.32 20.02
CA GLU A 197 -3.85 -7.94 20.28
C GLU A 197 -3.18 -8.46 19.01
N THR A 198 -3.95 -8.98 18.05
CA THR A 198 -3.40 -9.69 16.89
C THR A 198 -3.38 -8.85 15.59
N VAL A 199 -4.39 -8.02 15.34
CA VAL A 199 -4.55 -7.26 14.09
C VAL A 199 -4.16 -5.79 14.24
N PHE A 200 -4.51 -5.14 15.36
CA PHE A 200 -4.20 -3.72 15.56
C PHE A 200 -2.70 -3.39 15.53
N PRO A 201 -1.76 -4.24 15.97
CA PRO A 201 -0.34 -4.04 15.73
C PRO A 201 0.04 -3.95 14.24
N GLN A 202 -0.64 -4.72 13.37
CA GLN A 202 -0.45 -4.65 11.92
C GLN A 202 -1.01 -3.32 11.37
N ASP A 203 -2.15 -2.83 11.90
CA ASP A 203 -2.67 -1.52 11.57
C ASP A 203 -1.67 -0.42 11.97
N CYS A 204 -1.01 -0.56 13.13
CA CYS A 204 0.05 0.35 13.58
C CYS A 204 1.25 0.34 12.63
N GLN A 205 1.68 -0.83 12.17
CA GLN A 205 2.77 -0.95 11.20
C GLN A 205 2.39 -0.29 9.87
N ARG A 206 1.18 -0.55 9.35
CA ARG A 206 0.67 0.11 8.13
C ARG A 206 0.60 1.64 8.27
N ALA A 207 0.23 2.15 9.47
CA ALA A 207 0.23 3.58 9.73
C ALA A 207 1.65 4.17 9.72
N PHE A 208 2.63 3.48 10.32
CA PHE A 208 4.03 3.87 10.28
C PHE A 208 4.55 3.97 8.84
N GLU A 209 4.27 2.96 8.02
CA GLU A 209 4.67 2.94 6.61
C GLU A 209 4.02 4.05 5.80
N LEU A 210 2.71 4.27 5.99
CA LEU A 210 1.99 5.37 5.37
C LEU A 210 2.68 6.72 5.66
N GLY A 211 3.06 6.98 6.90
CA GLY A 211 3.76 8.20 7.27
C GLY A 211 5.13 8.32 6.60
N ARG A 212 5.89 7.24 6.55
CA ARG A 212 7.19 7.18 5.88
C ARG A 212 7.08 7.46 4.38
N ASP A 213 6.08 6.88 3.71
CA ASP A 213 5.90 6.99 2.27
C ASP A 213 5.42 8.39 1.82
N LEU A 214 4.81 9.15 2.72
CA LEU A 214 4.50 10.56 2.47
C LEU A 214 5.76 11.43 2.30
N VAL A 215 6.89 11.05 2.90
CA VAL A 215 8.17 11.79 2.82
C VAL A 215 8.89 11.56 1.49
N ARG A 216 8.64 10.44 0.80
CA ARG A 216 9.26 10.14 -0.50
C ARG A 216 9.02 11.29 -1.48
N LYS A 217 10.03 11.67 -2.23
CA LYS A 217 9.87 12.65 -3.30
C LYS A 217 8.99 12.08 -4.41
N THR A 218 8.11 12.89 -4.96
CA THR A 218 7.25 12.52 -6.10
C THR A 218 8.07 12.10 -7.33
N ASP A 219 9.35 12.47 -7.40
CA ASP A 219 10.27 12.17 -8.50
C ASP A 219 11.05 10.86 -8.29
N GLU A 220 10.94 10.20 -7.14
CA GLU A 220 11.56 8.91 -6.93
C GLU A 220 10.83 7.85 -7.73
N LYS A 221 11.58 7.15 -8.61
CA LYS A 221 11.02 6.05 -9.39
C LYS A 221 10.40 5.01 -8.45
N PRO A 222 9.23 4.47 -8.79
CA PRO A 222 8.64 3.39 -8.00
C PRO A 222 9.63 2.23 -7.88
N THR A 223 9.57 1.52 -6.77
CA THR A 223 10.33 0.30 -6.50
C THR A 223 9.34 -0.83 -6.20
N VAL A 224 9.81 -2.07 -6.05
CA VAL A 224 8.92 -3.18 -5.64
C VAL A 224 8.27 -2.94 -4.28
N TYR A 225 8.86 -2.11 -3.44
CA TYR A 225 8.33 -1.77 -2.12
C TYR A 225 7.04 -0.93 -2.14
N ASP A 226 6.62 -0.46 -3.31
CA ASP A 226 5.37 0.27 -3.50
C ASP A 226 4.17 -0.66 -3.74
N PHE A 227 4.42 -1.97 -3.79
CA PHE A 227 3.39 -2.97 -4.11
C PHE A 227 3.03 -3.83 -2.90
N LYS A 228 1.83 -4.39 -2.98
CA LYS A 228 1.29 -5.37 -2.02
C LYS A 228 0.90 -6.63 -2.78
N VAL A 229 1.07 -7.76 -2.13
CA VAL A 229 0.62 -9.07 -2.61
C VAL A 229 -0.26 -9.72 -1.55
N THR A 230 -1.03 -10.73 -1.92
CA THR A 230 -1.84 -11.49 -0.96
C THR A 230 -1.17 -12.85 -0.77
N THR A 231 -1.05 -13.34 0.46
CA THR A 231 -0.56 -14.70 0.74
C THR A 231 -1.60 -15.74 0.36
N GLY A 232 -1.22 -17.01 0.23
CA GLY A 232 -2.14 -18.11 0.00
C GLY A 232 -3.23 -18.26 1.07
N GLU A 233 -2.97 -17.75 2.28
CA GLU A 233 -3.92 -17.70 3.40
C GLU A 233 -4.85 -16.47 3.37
N GLY A 234 -4.69 -15.58 2.39
CA GLY A 234 -5.51 -14.38 2.22
C GLY A 234 -5.03 -13.13 2.98
N MET A 235 -3.87 -13.18 3.63
CA MET A 235 -3.30 -12.00 4.29
C MET A 235 -2.65 -11.06 3.27
N ILE A 236 -2.77 -9.74 3.48
CA ILE A 236 -2.08 -8.74 2.67
C ILE A 236 -0.66 -8.61 3.18
N LEU A 237 0.30 -8.87 2.30
CA LEU A 237 1.73 -8.70 2.51
C LEU A 237 2.20 -7.42 1.80
N ASN A 238 2.78 -6.50 2.55
CA ASN A 238 3.36 -5.28 1.99
C ASN A 238 4.82 -5.54 1.62
N LEU A 239 5.20 -5.36 0.35
CA LEU A 239 6.60 -5.60 -0.05
C LEU A 239 7.59 -4.60 0.57
N ALA A 240 7.10 -3.49 1.12
CA ALA A 240 7.91 -2.59 1.95
C ALA A 240 8.51 -3.27 3.20
N ASP A 241 7.91 -4.35 3.70
CA ASP A 241 8.40 -5.12 4.86
C ASP A 241 9.73 -5.84 4.56
N TYR A 242 10.04 -6.00 3.28
CA TYR A 242 11.28 -6.60 2.80
C TYR A 242 12.40 -5.60 2.49
N ARG A 243 12.27 -4.33 2.90
CA ARG A 243 13.34 -3.33 2.71
C ARG A 243 14.68 -3.80 3.28
N GLY A 244 15.75 -3.59 2.51
CA GLY A 244 17.09 -4.06 2.88
C GLY A 244 17.33 -5.55 2.61
N LYS A 245 16.35 -6.25 2.01
CA LYS A 245 16.48 -7.65 1.56
C LYS A 245 16.63 -7.71 0.05
N VAL A 246 17.33 -8.73 -0.42
CA VAL A 246 17.34 -9.14 -1.83
C VAL A 246 16.11 -10.00 -2.07
N LEU A 247 15.29 -9.70 -3.10
CA LEU A 247 14.10 -10.51 -3.39
C LEU A 247 14.28 -11.29 -4.69
N LEU A 248 13.88 -12.56 -4.68
CA LEU A 248 13.65 -13.35 -5.86
C LEU A 248 12.16 -13.60 -6.02
N ILE A 249 11.54 -12.96 -7.03
CA ILE A 249 10.11 -13.06 -7.31
C ILE A 249 9.90 -14.00 -8.48
N VAL A 250 9.16 -15.09 -8.28
CA VAL A 250 8.99 -16.17 -9.25
C VAL A 250 7.52 -16.48 -9.48
N ASN A 251 7.08 -16.57 -10.74
CA ASN A 251 5.79 -17.16 -11.06
C ASN A 251 5.92 -18.68 -11.26
N THR A 252 5.18 -19.45 -10.51
CA THR A 252 5.37 -20.91 -10.40
C THR A 252 4.16 -21.71 -10.84
N ALA A 253 4.34 -23.03 -10.97
CA ALA A 253 3.28 -23.98 -11.26
C ALA A 253 3.68 -25.39 -10.77
N THR A 254 2.69 -26.19 -10.38
CA THR A 254 2.90 -27.56 -9.83
C THR A 254 3.01 -28.64 -10.90
N GLY A 255 2.53 -28.40 -12.12
CA GLY A 255 2.52 -29.37 -13.23
C GLY A 255 3.37 -28.93 -14.44
N CYS A 256 4.39 -28.10 -14.23
CA CYS A 256 5.26 -27.60 -15.29
C CYS A 256 6.52 -28.47 -15.45
N GLY A 257 7.07 -28.51 -16.67
CA GLY A 257 8.37 -29.18 -16.91
C GLY A 257 9.53 -28.56 -16.12
N PHE A 258 9.38 -27.30 -15.68
CA PHE A 258 10.37 -26.60 -14.84
C PHE A 258 10.08 -26.66 -13.34
N THR A 259 9.09 -27.46 -12.89
CA THR A 259 8.73 -27.57 -11.46
C THR A 259 9.90 -28.09 -10.61
N SER A 260 10.81 -28.87 -11.20
CA SER A 260 12.05 -29.32 -10.52
C SER A 260 12.92 -28.18 -10.01
N GLN A 261 12.81 -26.95 -10.57
CA GLN A 261 13.57 -25.79 -10.11
C GLN A 261 13.22 -25.35 -8.67
N TYR A 262 12.14 -25.88 -8.10
CA TYR A 262 11.91 -25.71 -6.65
C TYR A 262 13.08 -26.26 -5.80
N THR A 263 13.77 -27.29 -6.26
CA THR A 263 14.92 -27.84 -5.54
C THR A 263 16.02 -26.78 -5.37
N GLU A 264 16.39 -26.11 -6.45
CA GLU A 264 17.42 -25.06 -6.43
C GLU A 264 16.93 -23.80 -5.70
N LEU A 265 15.64 -23.44 -5.83
CA LEU A 265 15.06 -22.33 -5.08
C LEU A 265 15.14 -22.58 -3.56
N VAL A 266 14.82 -23.78 -3.11
CA VAL A 266 14.93 -24.18 -1.69
C VAL A 266 16.37 -24.18 -1.22
N GLN A 267 17.32 -24.66 -2.04
CA GLN A 267 18.75 -24.62 -1.72
C GLN A 267 19.24 -23.17 -1.55
N MET A 268 18.94 -22.28 -2.50
CA MET A 268 19.30 -20.87 -2.42
C MET A 268 18.68 -20.19 -1.19
N TYR A 269 17.42 -20.46 -0.89
CA TYR A 269 16.79 -19.90 0.29
C TYR A 269 17.49 -20.34 1.58
N ASN A 270 17.73 -21.63 1.74
CA ASN A 270 18.38 -22.17 2.93
C ASN A 270 19.80 -21.62 3.12
N GLU A 271 20.54 -21.39 2.04
CA GLU A 271 21.91 -20.86 2.11
C GLU A 271 21.97 -19.34 2.35
N TYR A 272 21.03 -18.58 1.74
CA TYR A 272 21.13 -17.11 1.68
C TYR A 272 20.08 -16.36 2.48
N HIS A 273 19.04 -17.00 3.01
CA HIS A 273 18.00 -16.32 3.80
C HIS A 273 18.61 -15.58 5.00
N ALA A 274 19.51 -16.21 5.75
CA ALA A 274 20.19 -15.57 6.87
C ALA A 274 21.09 -14.39 6.46
N LYS A 275 21.48 -14.33 5.18
CA LYS A 275 22.26 -13.23 4.59
C LYS A 275 21.38 -12.13 3.98
N GLY A 276 20.05 -12.33 3.96
CA GLY A 276 19.08 -11.35 3.53
C GLY A 276 18.34 -11.65 2.22
N LEU A 277 18.41 -12.89 1.69
CA LEU A 277 17.56 -13.32 0.57
C LEU A 277 16.15 -13.64 1.04
N GLU A 278 15.15 -13.17 0.30
CA GLU A 278 13.76 -13.64 0.39
C GLU A 278 13.26 -14.12 -0.97
N ILE A 279 12.42 -15.15 -0.97
CA ILE A 279 11.79 -15.69 -2.19
C ILE A 279 10.29 -15.51 -2.09
N LEU A 280 9.68 -14.89 -3.10
CA LEU A 280 8.24 -14.74 -3.24
C LEU A 280 7.74 -15.70 -4.33
N ASP A 281 7.11 -16.77 -3.91
CA ASP A 281 6.50 -17.79 -4.76
C ASP A 281 5.07 -17.38 -5.12
N ILE A 282 4.82 -17.06 -6.40
CA ILE A 282 3.52 -16.61 -6.88
C ILE A 282 2.96 -17.61 -7.90
N PRO A 283 2.12 -18.56 -7.50
CA PRO A 283 1.55 -19.54 -8.42
C PRO A 283 0.73 -18.87 -9.53
N CYS A 284 0.86 -19.38 -10.78
CA CYS A 284 0.16 -18.84 -11.93
C CYS A 284 -0.40 -19.95 -12.81
N ASN A 285 -1.69 -19.87 -13.18
CA ASN A 285 -2.34 -20.89 -13.99
C ASN A 285 -2.48 -20.51 -15.49
N GLN A 286 -1.91 -19.38 -15.91
CA GLN A 286 -2.08 -18.86 -17.29
C GLN A 286 -1.30 -19.66 -18.34
N PHE A 287 -0.31 -20.45 -17.95
CA PHE A 287 0.56 -21.18 -18.89
C PHE A 287 0.21 -22.69 -18.89
N GLY A 288 -0.61 -23.09 -19.86
CA GLY A 288 -1.01 -24.48 -20.04
C GLY A 288 -1.86 -25.05 -18.90
N ALA A 289 -2.51 -24.21 -18.09
CA ALA A 289 -3.27 -24.61 -16.90
C ALA A 289 -2.48 -25.53 -15.94
N GLN A 290 -1.19 -25.24 -15.74
CA GLN A 290 -0.25 -26.09 -15.00
C GLN A 290 -0.27 -25.83 -13.47
N ALA A 291 -1.11 -24.94 -12.96
CA ALA A 291 -1.38 -24.72 -11.54
C ALA A 291 -2.90 -24.76 -11.25
N PRO A 292 -3.60 -25.89 -11.51
CA PRO A 292 -5.06 -25.95 -11.44
C PRO A 292 -5.60 -25.96 -10.01
N GLY A 293 -4.84 -26.40 -9.03
CA GLY A 293 -5.25 -26.53 -7.63
C GLY A 293 -5.64 -25.20 -6.97
N THR A 294 -6.31 -25.27 -5.84
CA THR A 294 -6.50 -24.14 -4.91
C THR A 294 -5.18 -23.70 -4.30
N ASP A 295 -5.12 -22.52 -3.68
CA ASP A 295 -3.90 -22.05 -3.01
C ASP A 295 -3.42 -23.06 -1.95
N ALA A 296 -4.35 -23.67 -1.17
CA ALA A 296 -4.02 -24.68 -0.18
C ALA A 296 -3.48 -25.98 -0.80
N GLU A 297 -4.04 -26.44 -1.92
CA GLU A 297 -3.55 -27.65 -2.62
C GLU A 297 -2.17 -27.43 -3.21
N ILE A 298 -1.90 -26.25 -3.77
CA ILE A 298 -0.60 -25.86 -4.30
C ILE A 298 0.43 -25.78 -3.16
N HIS A 299 0.08 -25.14 -2.04
CA HIS A 299 0.93 -25.07 -0.86
C HIS A 299 1.30 -26.47 -0.33
N ASN A 300 0.31 -27.34 -0.18
CA ASN A 300 0.55 -28.72 0.25
C ASN A 300 1.46 -29.47 -0.72
N PHE A 301 1.28 -29.31 -2.02
CA PHE A 301 2.14 -29.92 -3.03
C PHE A 301 3.61 -29.44 -2.86
N CYS A 302 3.83 -28.13 -2.77
CA CYS A 302 5.17 -27.55 -2.65
C CYS A 302 5.86 -27.99 -1.33
N THR A 303 5.12 -28.02 -0.23
CA THR A 303 5.62 -28.48 1.07
C THR A 303 5.97 -29.96 1.06
N LEU A 304 5.08 -30.83 0.53
CA LEU A 304 5.28 -32.28 0.55
C LEU A 304 6.39 -32.75 -0.41
N HIS A 305 6.50 -32.12 -1.58
CA HIS A 305 7.44 -32.59 -2.62
C HIS A 305 8.80 -31.88 -2.59
N TYR A 306 8.84 -30.62 -2.12
CA TYR A 306 10.05 -29.80 -2.15
C TYR A 306 10.45 -29.23 -0.79
N ASN A 307 9.61 -29.41 0.25
CA ASN A 307 9.82 -28.83 1.58
C ASN A 307 10.12 -27.33 1.52
N THR A 308 9.31 -26.57 0.75
CA THR A 308 9.49 -25.13 0.51
C THR A 308 9.41 -24.34 1.83
N PRO A 309 10.48 -23.60 2.21
CA PRO A 309 10.53 -22.85 3.47
C PRO A 309 10.09 -21.38 3.33
N PHE A 310 9.84 -20.91 2.12
CA PHE A 310 9.50 -19.52 1.82
C PHE A 310 7.99 -19.33 1.64
N PRO A 311 7.49 -18.08 1.84
CA PRO A 311 6.06 -17.80 1.76
C PRO A 311 5.52 -17.95 0.34
N GLN A 312 4.39 -18.65 0.22
CA GLN A 312 3.63 -18.76 -1.02
C GLN A 312 2.53 -17.71 -1.06
N MET A 313 2.46 -17.00 -2.17
CA MET A 313 1.43 -16.01 -2.44
C MET A 313 0.18 -16.65 -3.02
N LYS A 314 -0.93 -15.94 -2.98
CA LYS A 314 -2.17 -16.32 -3.66
C LYS A 314 -1.93 -16.47 -5.15
N LYS A 315 -2.47 -17.53 -5.72
CA LYS A 315 -2.44 -17.78 -7.17
C LYS A 315 -2.98 -16.56 -7.93
N SER A 316 -2.19 -16.04 -8.86
CA SER A 316 -2.45 -14.75 -9.50
C SER A 316 -2.08 -14.74 -10.97
N ASP A 317 -2.72 -13.84 -11.73
CA ASP A 317 -2.37 -13.59 -13.12
C ASP A 317 -1.13 -12.69 -13.22
N VAL A 318 -0.24 -13.02 -14.16
CA VAL A 318 0.99 -12.26 -14.45
C VAL A 318 0.88 -11.46 -15.76
N ASN A 319 -0.09 -11.82 -16.62
CA ASN A 319 -0.38 -11.15 -17.89
C ASN A 319 -1.88 -10.80 -18.00
N GLY A 320 -2.23 -9.97 -19.01
CA GLY A 320 -3.61 -9.56 -19.25
C GLY A 320 -4.10 -8.44 -18.35
N GLU A 321 -5.41 -8.18 -18.39
CA GLU A 321 -6.03 -7.06 -17.65
C GLU A 321 -6.04 -7.29 -16.13
N ASN A 322 -6.23 -8.54 -15.70
CA ASN A 322 -6.32 -8.93 -14.27
C ASN A 322 -4.96 -9.22 -13.63
N LYS A 323 -3.85 -8.95 -14.34
CA LYS A 323 -2.51 -9.20 -13.79
C LYS A 323 -2.28 -8.44 -12.49
N LEU A 324 -1.55 -9.05 -11.57
CA LEU A 324 -1.06 -8.39 -10.37
C LEU A 324 -0.32 -7.08 -10.74
N PRO A 325 -0.62 -5.95 -10.11
CA PRO A 325 0.08 -4.68 -10.35
C PRO A 325 1.60 -4.79 -10.25
N LEU A 326 2.09 -5.63 -9.32
CA LEU A 326 3.51 -5.95 -9.19
C LEU A 326 4.10 -6.46 -10.51
N TYR A 327 3.44 -7.38 -11.24
CA TYR A 327 3.95 -7.89 -12.51
C TYR A 327 3.91 -6.87 -13.63
N ALA A 328 2.96 -5.92 -13.60
CA ALA A 328 2.99 -4.78 -14.54
C ALA A 328 4.27 -3.96 -14.34
N TYR A 329 4.63 -3.70 -13.08
CA TYR A 329 5.86 -2.99 -12.73
C TYR A 329 7.11 -3.80 -13.10
N LEU A 330 7.24 -5.05 -12.65
CA LEU A 330 8.40 -5.91 -12.92
C LEU A 330 8.72 -5.98 -14.43
N LYS A 331 7.70 -6.20 -15.25
CA LYS A 331 7.82 -6.26 -16.71
C LYS A 331 8.19 -4.92 -17.35
N SER A 332 7.82 -3.80 -16.74
CA SER A 332 8.21 -2.46 -17.20
C SER A 332 9.67 -2.13 -16.90
N GLN A 333 10.27 -2.75 -15.87
CA GLN A 333 11.67 -2.55 -15.49
C GLN A 333 12.61 -3.48 -16.27
N LYS A 334 12.22 -4.74 -16.47
CA LYS A 334 13.00 -5.75 -17.21
C LYS A 334 12.11 -6.50 -18.18
N GLY A 335 12.35 -6.28 -19.46
CA GLY A 335 11.66 -6.92 -20.58
C GLY A 335 12.09 -8.37 -20.81
N PHE A 336 11.53 -8.98 -21.83
CA PHE A 336 11.96 -10.28 -22.34
C PHE A 336 13.19 -10.09 -23.24
N GLU A 337 14.27 -10.84 -23.00
CA GLU A 337 15.53 -10.76 -23.75
C GLU A 337 15.88 -12.09 -24.47
N GLY A 338 14.95 -13.05 -24.48
CA GLY A 338 15.14 -14.37 -25.11
C GLY A 338 15.23 -15.50 -24.10
N PHE A 339 15.22 -16.75 -24.62
CA PHE A 339 15.29 -17.95 -23.78
C PHE A 339 16.72 -18.47 -23.53
N GLY A 340 17.74 -17.74 -24.01
CA GLY A 340 19.13 -18.21 -23.89
C GLY A 340 19.39 -19.53 -24.65
N GLU A 341 20.45 -20.24 -24.29
CA GLU A 341 20.78 -21.56 -24.84
C GLU A 341 20.19 -22.67 -23.96
N HIS A 342 19.13 -23.33 -24.41
CA HIS A 342 18.45 -24.40 -23.67
C HIS A 342 17.75 -25.38 -24.61
N PRO A 343 17.66 -26.68 -24.30
CA PRO A 343 16.99 -27.69 -25.16
C PRO A 343 15.53 -27.38 -25.50
N PHE A 344 14.83 -26.65 -24.66
CA PHE A 344 13.43 -26.25 -24.90
C PHE A 344 13.26 -24.91 -25.64
N LYS A 345 14.33 -24.19 -25.96
CA LYS A 345 14.29 -22.88 -26.64
C LYS A 345 13.47 -22.94 -27.92
N ASP A 346 13.88 -23.77 -28.86
CA ASP A 346 13.25 -23.85 -30.19
C ASP A 346 11.76 -24.23 -30.11
N LEU A 347 11.43 -25.13 -29.15
CA LEU A 347 10.04 -25.53 -28.91
C LEU A 347 9.19 -24.36 -28.41
N LEU A 348 9.70 -23.59 -27.48
CA LEU A 348 9.01 -22.44 -26.90
C LEU A 348 8.88 -21.32 -27.93
N GLU A 349 9.96 -20.99 -28.63
CA GLU A 349 9.97 -19.94 -29.67
C GLU A 349 8.97 -20.27 -30.79
N LYS A 350 8.96 -21.51 -31.29
CA LYS A 350 8.00 -21.96 -32.29
C LYS A 350 6.57 -21.83 -31.82
N LYS A 351 6.29 -22.29 -30.61
CA LYS A 351 4.96 -22.20 -29.99
C LYS A 351 4.45 -20.75 -29.89
N PHE A 352 5.30 -19.81 -29.48
CA PHE A 352 4.90 -18.40 -29.36
C PHE A 352 4.78 -17.72 -30.72
N ALA A 353 5.67 -18.02 -31.64
CA ALA A 353 5.62 -17.47 -33.00
C ALA A 353 4.34 -17.90 -33.77
N GLU A 354 3.83 -19.10 -33.51
CA GLU A 354 2.56 -19.57 -34.07
C GLU A 354 1.34 -18.81 -33.53
N GLN A 355 1.41 -18.31 -32.29
CA GLN A 355 0.32 -17.59 -31.66
C GLN A 355 0.36 -16.09 -31.94
N ASP A 356 1.53 -15.49 -32.04
CA ASP A 356 1.72 -14.07 -32.21
C ASP A 356 3.09 -13.76 -32.86
N PRO A 357 3.13 -13.23 -34.09
CA PRO A 357 4.40 -12.91 -34.75
C PRO A 357 5.29 -11.90 -33.99
N ASP A 358 4.68 -11.03 -33.18
CA ASP A 358 5.39 -10.01 -32.39
C ASP A 358 5.66 -10.42 -30.93
N TRP A 359 5.48 -11.71 -30.59
CA TRP A 359 5.60 -12.23 -29.23
C TRP A 359 6.91 -11.83 -28.52
N ALA A 360 8.03 -11.87 -29.25
CA ALA A 360 9.34 -11.59 -28.68
C ALA A 360 9.54 -10.11 -28.31
N LYS A 361 8.81 -9.19 -28.94
CA LYS A 361 8.84 -7.75 -28.67
C LYS A 361 8.04 -7.36 -27.43
N LYS A 362 7.14 -8.23 -26.96
CA LYS A 362 6.27 -7.98 -25.82
C LYS A 362 7.00 -8.31 -24.52
N THR A 363 6.87 -7.45 -23.50
CA THR A 363 7.46 -7.65 -22.17
C THR A 363 6.75 -8.71 -21.34
N ASP A 364 5.64 -9.26 -21.80
CA ASP A 364 4.85 -10.27 -21.11
C ASP A 364 5.67 -11.48 -20.68
N ILE A 365 5.31 -12.07 -19.54
CA ILE A 365 5.86 -13.33 -19.07
C ILE A 365 5.53 -14.40 -20.10
N LYS A 366 6.52 -15.19 -20.48
CA LYS A 366 6.34 -16.19 -21.52
C LYS A 366 5.95 -17.55 -20.96
N TRP A 367 6.47 -17.91 -19.80
CA TRP A 367 6.20 -19.22 -19.20
C TRP A 367 6.29 -19.21 -17.68
N ASN A 368 5.89 -20.32 -17.04
CA ASN A 368 6.12 -20.52 -15.60
C ASN A 368 7.62 -20.53 -15.28
N PHE A 369 7.97 -20.16 -14.05
CA PHE A 369 9.33 -20.04 -13.54
C PHE A 369 10.17 -18.92 -14.18
N THR A 370 9.53 -17.87 -14.69
CA THR A 370 10.20 -16.58 -14.93
C THR A 370 10.50 -15.92 -13.58
N LYS A 371 11.74 -15.44 -13.42
CA LYS A 371 12.29 -14.94 -12.18
C LYS A 371 12.68 -13.47 -12.34
N PHE A 372 12.40 -12.66 -11.31
CA PHE A 372 12.91 -11.30 -11.20
C PHE A 372 13.75 -11.18 -9.94
N VAL A 373 14.97 -10.66 -10.08
CA VAL A 373 15.85 -10.35 -8.96
C VAL A 373 15.75 -8.86 -8.64
N VAL A 374 15.64 -8.57 -7.34
CA VAL A 374 15.44 -7.23 -6.81
C VAL A 374 16.51 -6.96 -5.77
N ASP A 375 17.16 -5.80 -5.86
CA ASP A 375 18.19 -5.38 -4.92
C ASP A 375 17.61 -4.92 -3.55
N ARG A 376 18.50 -4.59 -2.60
CA ARG A 376 18.12 -4.15 -1.25
C ARG A 376 17.39 -2.81 -1.22
N GLU A 377 17.48 -2.03 -2.28
CA GLU A 377 16.81 -0.75 -2.49
C GLU A 377 15.43 -0.90 -3.14
N GLY A 378 15.10 -2.11 -3.63
CA GLY A 378 13.82 -2.43 -4.26
C GLY A 378 13.80 -2.21 -5.78
N ASN A 379 14.97 -2.05 -6.42
CA ASN A 379 15.06 -1.95 -7.87
C ASN A 379 15.11 -3.35 -8.50
N VAL A 380 14.41 -3.52 -9.62
CA VAL A 380 14.48 -4.77 -10.39
C VAL A 380 15.76 -4.77 -11.22
N VAL A 381 16.71 -5.62 -10.86
CA VAL A 381 18.04 -5.66 -11.46
C VAL A 381 18.17 -6.67 -12.59
N ALA A 382 17.46 -7.79 -12.51
CA ALA A 382 17.51 -8.84 -13.53
C ALA A 382 16.16 -9.53 -13.72
N ARG A 383 15.99 -10.09 -14.92
CA ARG A 383 14.91 -11.04 -15.26
C ARG A 383 15.56 -12.27 -15.88
N PHE A 384 15.13 -13.43 -15.43
CA PHE A 384 15.57 -14.73 -15.94
C PHE A 384 14.35 -15.52 -16.41
N GLU A 385 14.39 -16.01 -17.63
CA GLU A 385 13.39 -16.93 -18.15
C GLU A 385 13.56 -18.34 -17.52
N PRO A 386 12.55 -19.23 -17.61
CA PRO A 386 12.67 -20.58 -17.01
C PRO A 386 13.84 -21.41 -17.56
N THR A 387 14.31 -21.07 -18.74
CA THR A 387 15.43 -21.73 -19.43
C THR A 387 16.81 -21.28 -18.97
N ALA A 388 16.91 -20.21 -18.17
CA ALA A 388 18.19 -19.73 -17.63
C ALA A 388 18.77 -20.75 -16.65
N ASP A 389 20.10 -20.86 -16.63
CA ASP A 389 20.83 -21.66 -15.67
C ASP A 389 20.60 -21.10 -14.25
N MET A 390 20.29 -21.98 -13.30
CA MET A 390 20.01 -21.56 -11.93
C MET A 390 21.26 -21.04 -11.20
N GLY A 391 22.45 -21.45 -11.66
CA GLY A 391 23.73 -20.89 -11.19
C GLY A 391 23.90 -19.43 -11.57
N GLU A 392 23.45 -19.01 -12.78
CA GLU A 392 23.47 -17.59 -13.17
C GLU A 392 22.52 -16.75 -12.30
N VAL A 393 21.37 -17.30 -11.94
CA VAL A 393 20.41 -16.65 -11.02
C VAL A 393 21.04 -16.50 -9.64
N GLU A 394 21.69 -17.56 -9.13
CA GLU A 394 22.39 -17.57 -7.85
C GLU A 394 23.53 -16.57 -7.82
N ASP A 395 24.37 -16.53 -8.86
CA ASP A 395 25.49 -15.58 -8.94
C ASP A 395 25.00 -14.13 -8.99
N CYS A 396 23.92 -13.84 -9.70
CA CYS A 396 23.28 -12.53 -9.67
C CYS A 396 22.85 -12.14 -8.25
N ILE A 397 22.21 -13.05 -7.51
CA ILE A 397 21.79 -12.83 -6.12
C ILE A 397 22.99 -12.57 -5.21
N LYS A 398 24.07 -13.35 -5.33
CA LYS A 398 25.29 -13.21 -4.52
C LYS A 398 25.94 -11.84 -4.62
N THR A 399 25.85 -11.18 -5.78
CA THR A 399 26.43 -9.84 -5.97
C THR A 399 25.73 -8.76 -5.15
N MET A 400 24.53 -9.05 -4.60
CA MET A 400 23.67 -8.09 -3.87
C MET A 400 23.52 -8.44 -2.38
N LEU A 401 23.95 -9.63 -1.94
CA LEU A 401 23.91 -10.07 -0.55
C LEU A 401 25.07 -9.48 0.26
#